data_a5ef7c86bba453c85ad040b9dcc9f074
#
_entry.id   a5ef7c86bba453c85ad040b9dcc9f074
#
_cell.length_a   1.000
_cell.length_b   1.000
_cell.length_c   1.000
_cell.angle_alpha   90.00
_cell.angle_beta   90.00
_cell.angle_gamma   90.00
#
_symmetry.space_group_name_H-M   'P 1'
#
loop_
_entity.id
_entity.type
_entity.pdbx_description
1 polymer ?
#
loop_
_entity_poly.entity_id
_entity_poly.type
_entity_poly.pdbx_seq_one_letter_code
_entity_poly.pdbx_strand_id
1 'polypeptide(L)'
;MPGMAEQRLKLDEYLGQAFDRIPVAMIVVNQLGEITRLNQLAETTFGYSSVELIGRPVEMLIPARYRHAHPGYRQGFLAETNARPMGAGRDLSGLRKDGSEFPVEIGINPVQTGEGPMILSVILDLSERKLSEKRIQDALQQKDLLLREVHHRVKNNLQVIHSLLDLQALKSTDSELIGMLRDSQNRVRSMSLIHQTLYQSQNFAQVDFQRFLGELLPRLIEAYGSMSGQVAIEINAHDVKLPINEAIPCGLIVNELVSNALKHGFPNQQRGRVSVDIRQQGEKQIELCISDDGQGIPQTLDLSRTGSLGLQLVQLLTQQLHGKLDIQRENPTRFSLSFQLGTAP
;
A
#
# COMPACT_ATOMS: atom_id res chain seq x y z
N MET A 1 8.64 58.76 -39.84
CA MET A 1 8.09 57.52 -39.24
C MET A 1 8.54 57.35 -37.80
N PRO A 2 8.08 58.18 -36.85
CA PRO A 2 8.45 58.02 -35.42
C PRO A 2 7.73 56.86 -34.71
N GLY A 3 6.55 56.46 -35.17
CA GLY A 3 5.73 55.48 -34.45
C GLY A 3 6.26 54.03 -34.42
N MET A 4 7.01 53.57 -35.41
CA MET A 4 7.52 52.19 -35.44
C MET A 4 8.67 51.96 -34.47
N ALA A 5 9.54 52.96 -34.27
CA ALA A 5 10.64 52.85 -33.30
C ALA A 5 10.11 52.84 -31.85
N GLU A 6 9.08 53.65 -31.56
CA GLU A 6 8.47 53.71 -30.24
C GLU A 6 7.65 52.43 -29.90
N GLN A 7 6.97 51.86 -30.90
CA GLN A 7 6.29 50.57 -30.74
C GLN A 7 7.28 49.42 -30.51
N ARG A 8 8.44 49.44 -31.18
CA ARG A 8 9.49 48.47 -31.02
C ARG A 8 10.12 48.53 -29.61
N LEU A 9 10.38 49.75 -29.12
CA LEU A 9 10.89 49.97 -27.76
C LEU A 9 9.91 49.44 -26.68
N LYS A 10 8.61 49.72 -26.82
CA LYS A 10 7.58 49.21 -25.91
C LYS A 10 7.47 47.71 -25.94
N LEU A 11 7.60 47.05 -27.09
CA LEU A 11 7.58 45.61 -27.23
C LEU A 11 8.81 44.96 -26.58
N ASP A 12 9.99 45.54 -26.79
CA ASP A 12 11.24 45.07 -26.19
C ASP A 12 11.20 45.17 -24.65
N GLU A 13 10.65 46.28 -24.12
CA GLU A 13 10.44 46.46 -22.69
C GLU A 13 9.45 45.43 -22.12
N TYR A 14 8.32 45.20 -22.82
CA TYR A 14 7.34 44.21 -22.43
C TYR A 14 7.88 42.76 -22.43
N LEU A 15 8.65 42.43 -23.50
CA LEU A 15 9.30 41.12 -23.59
C LEU A 15 10.37 40.93 -22.50
N GLY A 16 11.08 42.00 -22.14
CA GLY A 16 12.02 42.03 -21.04
C GLY A 16 11.35 41.73 -19.71
N GLN A 17 10.27 42.46 -19.38
CA GLN A 17 9.51 42.26 -18.17
C GLN A 17 8.86 40.87 -18.11
N ALA A 18 8.36 40.35 -19.24
CA ALA A 18 7.80 39.02 -19.32
C ALA A 18 8.85 37.93 -19.00
N PHE A 19 10.07 38.05 -19.58
CA PHE A 19 11.18 37.15 -19.31
C PHE A 19 11.55 37.11 -17.82
N ASP A 20 11.61 38.29 -17.17
CA ASP A 20 11.97 38.39 -15.75
C ASP A 20 10.89 37.87 -14.79
N ARG A 21 9.61 37.90 -15.23
CA ARG A 21 8.45 37.43 -14.40
C ARG A 21 8.06 35.98 -14.61
N ILE A 22 8.67 35.27 -15.54
CA ILE A 22 8.43 33.84 -15.75
C ILE A 22 8.85 33.06 -14.48
N PRO A 23 7.97 32.22 -13.90
CA PRO A 23 8.25 31.51 -12.65
C PRO A 23 9.13 30.26 -12.85
N VAL A 24 10.10 30.33 -13.73
CA VAL A 24 11.11 29.29 -14.00
C VAL A 24 12.46 30.01 -14.26
N ALA A 25 13.52 29.47 -13.70
CA ALA A 25 14.87 30.03 -13.95
C ALA A 25 15.26 29.86 -15.42
N MET A 26 15.68 30.97 -16.05
CA MET A 26 16.03 31.00 -17.47
C MET A 26 17.40 31.62 -17.67
N ILE A 27 18.24 30.97 -18.50
CA ILE A 27 19.57 31.43 -18.85
C ILE A 27 19.74 31.32 -20.37
N VAL A 28 20.26 32.35 -20.98
CA VAL A 28 20.60 32.38 -22.40
C VAL A 28 22.11 32.39 -22.54
N VAL A 29 22.65 31.52 -23.38
CA VAL A 29 24.09 31.45 -23.65
C VAL A 29 24.36 31.57 -25.16
N ASN A 30 25.50 32.19 -25.50
CA ASN A 30 25.97 32.29 -26.89
C ASN A 30 26.64 30.95 -27.34
N GLN A 31 27.15 30.93 -28.57
CA GLN A 31 27.85 29.77 -29.14
C GLN A 31 29.09 29.34 -28.34
N LEU A 32 29.77 30.30 -27.71
CA LEU A 32 30.94 30.03 -26.88
C LEU A 32 30.58 29.48 -25.49
N GLY A 33 29.30 29.55 -25.13
CA GLY A 33 28.77 29.13 -23.81
C GLY A 33 28.84 30.21 -22.77
N GLU A 34 29.05 31.45 -23.18
CA GLU A 34 29.02 32.60 -22.30
C GLU A 34 27.57 33.00 -22.05
N ILE A 35 27.25 33.32 -20.81
CA ILE A 35 25.92 33.77 -20.39
C ILE A 35 25.70 35.18 -20.92
N THR A 36 24.68 35.36 -21.75
CA THR A 36 24.30 36.65 -22.32
C THR A 36 23.11 37.28 -21.60
N ARG A 37 22.22 36.46 -21.05
CA ARG A 37 21.04 36.91 -20.32
C ARG A 37 20.59 35.86 -19.32
N LEU A 38 20.01 36.30 -18.21
CA LEU A 38 19.34 35.46 -17.23
C LEU A 38 18.20 36.27 -16.60
N ASN A 39 17.18 35.56 -16.11
CA ASN A 39 16.06 36.20 -15.43
C ASN A 39 16.29 36.25 -13.92
N GLN A 40 15.44 37.03 -13.22
CA GLN A 40 15.52 37.22 -11.76
C GLN A 40 15.47 35.92 -10.97
N LEU A 41 14.69 34.94 -11.44
CA LEU A 41 14.60 33.65 -10.77
C LEU A 41 15.89 32.83 -10.90
N ALA A 42 16.61 32.95 -12.03
CA ALA A 42 17.92 32.32 -12.18
C ALA A 42 18.95 32.94 -11.21
N GLU A 43 18.93 34.29 -11.00
CA GLU A 43 19.79 34.92 -10.01
C GLU A 43 19.54 34.35 -8.60
N THR A 44 18.29 34.28 -8.19
CA THR A 44 17.92 33.74 -6.86
C THR A 44 18.24 32.27 -6.73
N THR A 45 17.97 31.46 -7.78
CA THR A 45 18.19 30.01 -7.77
C THR A 45 19.68 29.66 -7.64
N PHE A 46 20.56 30.38 -8.37
CA PHE A 46 21.99 30.10 -8.32
C PHE A 46 22.77 30.96 -7.31
N GLY A 47 22.14 32.02 -6.77
CA GLY A 47 22.74 32.89 -5.75
C GLY A 47 23.77 33.90 -6.32
N TYR A 48 23.75 34.14 -7.62
CA TYR A 48 24.59 35.13 -8.30
C TYR A 48 23.74 36.28 -8.84
N SER A 49 24.30 37.47 -8.89
CA SER A 49 23.67 38.56 -9.62
C SER A 49 23.97 38.45 -11.14
N SER A 50 23.12 39.08 -11.97
CA SER A 50 23.32 39.13 -13.41
C SER A 50 24.67 39.74 -13.79
N VAL A 51 25.12 40.77 -13.05
CA VAL A 51 26.42 41.43 -13.26
C VAL A 51 27.61 40.47 -13.05
N GLU A 52 27.47 39.49 -12.18
CA GLU A 52 28.50 38.48 -11.89
C GLU A 52 28.53 37.38 -12.95
N LEU A 53 27.40 37.09 -13.61
CA LEU A 53 27.25 35.96 -14.53
C LEU A 53 27.35 36.35 -16.01
N ILE A 54 26.89 37.53 -16.41
CA ILE A 54 26.96 37.95 -17.81
C ILE A 54 28.41 37.95 -18.29
N GLY A 55 28.65 37.34 -19.46
CA GLY A 55 29.99 37.16 -20.07
C GLY A 55 30.81 36.02 -19.43
N ARG A 56 30.27 35.31 -18.41
CA ARG A 56 30.96 34.17 -17.82
C ARG A 56 30.50 32.87 -18.47
N PRO A 57 31.36 31.82 -18.46
CA PRO A 57 31.00 30.51 -18.98
C PRO A 57 29.91 29.85 -18.09
N VAL A 58 28.89 29.29 -18.73
CA VAL A 58 27.77 28.59 -18.02
C VAL A 58 28.28 27.42 -17.20
N GLU A 59 29.43 26.88 -17.49
CA GLU A 59 30.08 25.79 -16.77
C GLU A 59 30.37 26.14 -15.30
N MET A 60 30.39 27.40 -14.92
CA MET A 60 30.53 27.78 -13.51
C MET A 60 29.30 27.40 -12.66
N LEU A 61 28.13 27.25 -13.28
CA LEU A 61 26.89 26.83 -12.65
C LEU A 61 26.73 25.30 -12.61
N ILE A 62 27.75 24.56 -13.02
CA ILE A 62 27.77 23.11 -13.14
C ILE A 62 28.79 22.52 -12.15
N PRO A 63 28.50 21.42 -11.45
CA PRO A 63 29.47 20.74 -10.61
C PRO A 63 30.76 20.39 -11.33
N ALA A 64 31.90 20.52 -10.64
CA ALA A 64 33.23 20.41 -11.23
C ALA A 64 33.45 19.13 -12.05
N ARG A 65 32.86 18.01 -11.60
CA ARG A 65 32.94 16.69 -12.26
C ARG A 65 32.34 16.64 -13.67
N TYR A 66 31.45 17.58 -14.03
CA TYR A 66 30.79 17.61 -15.33
C TYR A 66 31.32 18.73 -16.26
N ARG A 67 32.07 19.70 -15.74
CA ARG A 67 32.52 20.88 -16.48
C ARG A 67 33.31 20.54 -17.72
N HIS A 68 34.19 19.55 -17.65
CA HIS A 68 35.08 19.18 -18.76
C HIS A 68 34.31 18.59 -19.97
N ALA A 69 33.25 17.81 -19.70
CA ALA A 69 32.46 17.17 -20.75
C ALA A 69 31.38 18.10 -21.35
N HIS A 70 30.92 19.10 -20.60
CA HIS A 70 29.77 19.94 -20.95
C HIS A 70 29.94 20.74 -22.27
N PRO A 71 31.10 21.35 -22.60
CA PRO A 71 31.27 22.03 -23.88
C PRO A 71 31.01 21.11 -25.09
N GLY A 72 31.44 19.85 -25.03
CA GLY A 72 31.17 18.86 -26.08
C GLY A 72 29.68 18.55 -26.25
N TYR A 73 28.94 18.44 -25.15
CA TYR A 73 27.49 18.26 -25.22
C TYR A 73 26.73 19.44 -25.79
N ARG A 74 27.20 20.67 -25.49
CA ARG A 74 26.62 21.90 -26.03
C ARG A 74 26.86 22.03 -27.53
N GLN A 75 28.10 21.74 -28.03
CA GLN A 75 28.41 21.76 -29.45
C GLN A 75 27.57 20.74 -30.23
N GLY A 76 27.42 19.53 -29.71
CA GLY A 76 26.54 18.53 -30.31
C GLY A 76 25.06 18.97 -30.36
N PHE A 77 24.59 19.69 -29.37
CA PHE A 77 23.22 20.22 -29.36
C PHE A 77 22.98 21.32 -30.40
N LEU A 78 23.93 22.23 -30.59
CA LEU A 78 23.81 23.27 -31.61
C LEU A 78 23.74 22.73 -33.04
N ALA A 79 24.26 21.51 -33.29
CA ALA A 79 24.16 20.83 -34.58
C ALA A 79 22.76 20.18 -34.80
N GLU A 80 21.99 19.88 -33.75
CA GLU A 80 20.71 19.15 -33.82
C GLU A 80 19.48 20.04 -33.64
N THR A 81 19.42 21.25 -33.87
CA THR A 81 18.34 22.26 -33.92
C THR A 81 16.96 21.96 -33.26
N ASN A 82 16.79 20.90 -32.49
CA ASN A 82 15.53 20.53 -31.87
C ASN A 82 15.52 20.78 -30.34
N ALA A 83 14.43 21.37 -29.84
CA ALA A 83 14.18 21.49 -28.40
C ALA A 83 14.13 20.11 -27.75
N ARG A 84 14.85 19.91 -26.64
CA ARG A 84 14.83 18.65 -25.89
C ARG A 84 15.14 18.84 -24.40
N PRO A 85 14.71 17.90 -23.55
CA PRO A 85 15.21 17.80 -22.18
C PRO A 85 16.74 17.52 -22.20
N MET A 86 17.47 18.18 -21.34
CA MET A 86 18.90 17.92 -21.16
C MET A 86 19.06 16.65 -20.28
N GLY A 87 20.00 15.79 -20.65
CA GLY A 87 20.36 14.65 -19.80
C GLY A 87 19.53 13.38 -19.96
N ALA A 88 18.46 13.36 -20.79
CA ALA A 88 17.71 12.14 -21.18
C ALA A 88 17.62 11.05 -20.09
N GLY A 89 16.98 11.37 -18.94
CA GLY A 89 16.78 10.42 -17.83
C GLY A 89 17.96 10.33 -16.84
N ARG A 90 18.95 11.20 -16.92
CA ARG A 90 20.04 11.30 -15.94
C ARG A 90 19.71 12.34 -14.88
N ASP A 91 20.10 12.07 -13.63
CA ASP A 91 20.05 13.06 -12.56
C ASP A 91 21.05 14.18 -12.85
N LEU A 92 20.52 15.38 -13.12
CA LEU A 92 21.33 16.59 -13.32
C LEU A 92 21.43 17.35 -12.00
N SER A 93 22.57 18.02 -11.79
CA SER A 93 22.79 18.89 -10.64
C SER A 93 23.29 20.26 -11.09
N GLY A 94 22.74 21.32 -10.50
CA GLY A 94 23.27 22.68 -10.56
C GLY A 94 24.20 22.94 -9.38
N LEU A 95 25.07 23.95 -9.52
CA LEU A 95 26.01 24.43 -8.49
C LEU A 95 25.67 25.87 -8.14
N ARG A 96 25.35 26.16 -6.88
CA ARG A 96 25.12 27.53 -6.40
C ARG A 96 26.44 28.24 -6.05
N LYS A 97 26.35 29.54 -5.86
CA LYS A 97 27.49 30.41 -5.47
C LYS A 97 28.12 29.98 -4.13
N ASP A 98 27.34 29.46 -3.20
CA ASP A 98 27.82 28.98 -1.90
C ASP A 98 28.50 27.61 -1.97
N GLY A 99 28.59 27.02 -3.17
CA GLY A 99 29.17 25.68 -3.38
C GLY A 99 28.20 24.52 -3.17
N SER A 100 26.95 24.78 -2.80
CA SER A 100 25.94 23.75 -2.66
C SER A 100 25.47 23.22 -4.02
N GLU A 101 25.32 21.90 -4.14
CA GLU A 101 24.72 21.27 -5.31
C GLU A 101 23.23 21.03 -5.08
N PHE A 102 22.44 21.18 -6.12
CA PHE A 102 21.00 20.94 -6.06
C PHE A 102 20.51 20.22 -7.31
N PRO A 103 19.50 19.34 -7.20
CA PRO A 103 18.94 18.60 -8.32
C PRO A 103 18.17 19.54 -9.23
N VAL A 104 18.38 19.42 -10.55
CA VAL A 104 17.72 20.25 -11.56
C VAL A 104 17.16 19.41 -12.69
N GLU A 105 16.07 19.91 -13.28
CA GLU A 105 15.61 19.51 -14.60
C GLU A 105 15.87 20.67 -15.57
N ILE A 106 16.44 20.39 -16.74
CA ILE A 106 16.86 21.44 -17.70
C ILE A 106 16.23 21.12 -19.05
N GLY A 107 15.44 22.07 -19.55
CA GLY A 107 15.01 22.12 -20.95
C GLY A 107 15.90 23.09 -21.74
N ILE A 108 16.35 22.67 -22.91
CA ILE A 108 17.20 23.52 -23.80
C ILE A 108 16.52 23.71 -25.14
N ASN A 109 16.54 24.97 -25.61
CA ASN A 109 15.97 25.40 -26.89
C ASN A 109 16.96 26.26 -27.66
N PRO A 110 17.25 25.94 -28.93
CA PRO A 110 18.04 26.82 -29.78
C PRO A 110 17.19 28.02 -30.23
N VAL A 111 17.77 29.21 -30.19
CA VAL A 111 17.12 30.46 -30.61
C VAL A 111 18.01 31.14 -31.62
N GLN A 112 17.49 31.46 -32.79
CA GLN A 112 18.21 32.24 -33.80
C GLN A 112 18.05 33.75 -33.51
N THR A 113 19.13 34.45 -33.38
CA THR A 113 19.15 35.90 -33.15
C THR A 113 19.97 36.61 -34.23
N GLY A 114 19.89 37.95 -34.29
CA GLY A 114 20.72 38.76 -35.19
C GLY A 114 22.21 38.64 -34.90
N GLU A 115 22.62 38.19 -33.74
CA GLU A 115 24.01 37.98 -33.30
C GLU A 115 24.45 36.51 -33.46
N GLY A 116 23.60 35.65 -34.03
CA GLY A 116 23.87 34.24 -34.24
C GLY A 116 23.02 33.33 -33.39
N PRO A 117 23.22 31.99 -33.46
CA PRO A 117 22.48 31.04 -32.68
C PRO A 117 22.84 31.14 -31.19
N MET A 118 21.81 31.13 -30.35
CA MET A 118 21.88 31.10 -28.89
C MET A 118 21.14 29.89 -28.34
N ILE A 119 21.42 29.53 -27.12
CA ILE A 119 20.69 28.46 -26.41
C ILE A 119 19.96 29.08 -25.22
N LEU A 120 18.64 28.94 -25.20
CA LEU A 120 17.79 29.22 -24.04
C LEU A 120 17.69 27.97 -23.19
N SER A 121 18.16 28.04 -21.97
CA SER A 121 18.00 26.98 -20.96
C SER A 121 16.93 27.39 -19.97
N VAL A 122 15.96 26.46 -19.74
CA VAL A 122 14.94 26.57 -18.73
C VAL A 122 15.31 25.56 -17.62
N ILE A 123 15.47 26.05 -16.40
CA ILE A 123 16.01 25.28 -15.27
C ILE A 123 14.99 25.22 -14.17
N LEU A 124 14.58 24.01 -13.79
CA LEU A 124 13.67 23.75 -12.69
C LEU A 124 14.44 23.17 -11.51
N ASP A 125 14.40 23.86 -10.36
CA ASP A 125 14.95 23.35 -9.11
C ASP A 125 14.03 22.27 -8.55
N LEU A 126 14.54 21.04 -8.38
CA LEU A 126 13.80 19.90 -7.86
C LEU A 126 14.02 19.66 -6.36
N SER A 127 14.69 20.56 -5.65
CA SER A 127 15.08 20.38 -4.24
C SER A 127 13.88 20.11 -3.34
N GLU A 128 12.84 20.95 -3.41
CA GLU A 128 11.64 20.79 -2.61
C GLU A 128 10.87 19.50 -2.95
N ARG A 129 10.78 19.19 -4.24
CA ARG A 129 10.10 17.98 -4.71
C ARG A 129 10.79 16.72 -4.20
N LYS A 130 12.12 16.59 -4.40
CA LYS A 130 12.90 15.44 -3.91
C LYS A 130 12.89 15.34 -2.38
N LEU A 131 12.90 16.47 -1.67
CA LEU A 131 12.79 16.47 -0.21
C LEU A 131 11.40 15.95 0.26
N SER A 132 10.33 16.38 -0.40
CA SER A 132 8.97 15.93 -0.11
C SER A 132 8.78 14.46 -0.43
N GLU A 133 9.27 13.99 -1.58
CA GLU A 133 9.25 12.57 -1.95
C GLU A 133 9.99 11.71 -0.91
N LYS A 134 11.18 12.17 -0.47
CA LYS A 134 11.95 11.48 0.57
C LYS A 134 11.19 11.42 1.91
N ARG A 135 10.60 12.55 2.34
CA ARG A 135 9.80 12.58 3.59
C ARG A 135 8.63 11.59 3.55
N ILE A 136 7.93 11.52 2.41
CA ILE A 136 6.82 10.58 2.22
C ILE A 136 7.35 9.13 2.30
N GLN A 137 8.47 8.84 1.65
CA GLN A 137 9.07 7.51 1.67
C GLN A 137 9.53 7.10 3.07
N ASP A 138 10.19 8.01 3.79
CA ASP A 138 10.64 7.78 5.18
C ASP A 138 9.42 7.54 6.11
N ALA A 139 8.34 8.34 5.95
CA ALA A 139 7.11 8.17 6.72
C ALA A 139 6.40 6.84 6.43
N LEU A 140 6.38 6.38 5.16
CA LEU A 140 5.85 5.07 4.79
C LEU A 140 6.66 3.93 5.43
N GLN A 141 7.98 4.00 5.35
CA GLN A 141 8.85 3.00 6.00
C GLN A 141 8.64 2.95 7.51
N GLN A 142 8.54 4.10 8.16
CA GLN A 142 8.28 4.17 9.59
C GLN A 142 6.91 3.59 9.96
N LYS A 143 5.87 3.87 9.16
CA LYS A 143 4.54 3.28 9.33
C LYS A 143 4.58 1.75 9.24
N ASP A 144 5.30 1.20 8.26
CA ASP A 144 5.42 -0.25 8.09
C ASP A 144 6.14 -0.92 9.26
N LEU A 145 7.19 -0.29 9.80
CA LEU A 145 7.88 -0.78 11.00
C LEU A 145 6.96 -0.80 12.23
N LEU A 146 6.20 0.29 12.45
CA LEU A 146 5.25 0.37 13.56
C LEU A 146 4.14 -0.68 13.43
N LEU A 147 3.60 -0.90 12.25
CA LEU A 147 2.61 -1.95 12.02
C LEU A 147 3.17 -3.34 12.37
N ARG A 148 4.37 -3.67 11.92
CA ARG A 148 5.03 -4.95 12.28
C ARG A 148 5.18 -5.11 13.80
N GLU A 149 5.60 -4.06 14.49
CA GLU A 149 5.75 -4.08 15.96
C GLU A 149 4.40 -4.32 16.66
N VAL A 150 3.32 -3.64 16.22
CA VAL A 150 1.97 -3.87 16.74
C VAL A 150 1.57 -5.32 16.56
N HIS A 151 1.84 -5.92 15.39
CA HIS A 151 1.50 -7.32 15.13
C HIS A 151 2.30 -8.29 15.99
N HIS A 152 3.58 -8.02 16.20
CA HIS A 152 4.39 -8.81 17.14
C HIS A 152 3.84 -8.73 18.56
N ARG A 153 3.40 -7.56 19.01
CA ARG A 153 2.79 -7.39 20.34
C ARG A 153 1.45 -8.10 20.47
N VAL A 154 0.58 -8.02 19.45
CA VAL A 154 -0.70 -8.76 19.45
C VAL A 154 -0.45 -10.26 19.56
N LYS A 155 0.48 -10.82 18.77
CA LYS A 155 0.87 -12.23 18.88
C LYS A 155 1.34 -12.59 20.29
N ASN A 156 2.23 -11.78 20.88
CA ASN A 156 2.77 -12.03 22.22
C ASN A 156 1.66 -11.96 23.28
N ASN A 157 0.74 -11.00 23.19
CA ASN A 157 -0.39 -10.88 24.10
C ASN A 157 -1.32 -12.11 24.01
N LEU A 158 -1.62 -12.59 22.81
CA LEU A 158 -2.42 -13.80 22.61
C LEU A 158 -1.73 -15.05 23.20
N GLN A 159 -0.40 -15.15 23.09
CA GLN A 159 0.36 -16.23 23.73
C GLN A 159 0.29 -16.17 25.26
N VAL A 160 0.36 -14.99 25.85
CA VAL A 160 0.21 -14.81 27.31
C VAL A 160 -1.19 -15.24 27.77
N ILE A 161 -2.24 -14.81 27.03
CA ILE A 161 -3.63 -15.21 27.33
C ILE A 161 -3.79 -16.73 27.25
N HIS A 162 -3.24 -17.36 26.21
CA HIS A 162 -3.25 -18.81 26.05
C HIS A 162 -2.60 -19.51 27.26
N SER A 163 -1.42 -19.05 27.69
CA SER A 163 -0.70 -19.63 28.84
C SER A 163 -1.47 -19.45 30.16
N LEU A 164 -2.14 -18.30 30.35
CA LEU A 164 -2.98 -18.06 31.53
C LEU A 164 -4.18 -19.02 31.58
N LEU A 165 -4.85 -19.25 30.46
CA LEU A 165 -5.95 -20.21 30.37
C LEU A 165 -5.47 -21.64 30.64
N ASP A 166 -4.26 -22.00 30.18
CA ASP A 166 -3.65 -23.31 30.42
C ASP A 166 -3.38 -23.53 31.91
N LEU A 167 -2.77 -22.55 32.58
CA LEU A 167 -2.54 -22.58 34.01
C LEU A 167 -3.84 -22.70 34.83
N GLN A 168 -4.93 -22.10 34.35
CA GLN A 168 -6.23 -22.19 34.99
C GLN A 168 -6.84 -23.60 34.80
N ALA A 169 -6.74 -24.16 33.59
CA ALA A 169 -7.21 -25.52 33.30
C ALA A 169 -6.46 -26.57 34.14
N LEU A 170 -5.14 -26.41 34.34
CA LEU A 170 -4.31 -27.31 35.15
C LEU A 170 -4.67 -27.26 36.65
N LYS A 171 -5.21 -26.15 37.16
CA LYS A 171 -5.60 -25.99 38.56
C LYS A 171 -7.03 -26.45 38.86
N SER A 172 -7.85 -26.64 37.84
CA SER A 172 -9.24 -27.08 38.01
C SER A 172 -9.34 -28.61 38.09
N THR A 173 -10.26 -29.09 38.91
CA THR A 173 -10.68 -30.49 38.95
C THR A 173 -12.06 -30.70 38.31
N ASP A 174 -12.72 -29.60 37.93
CA ASP A 174 -14.02 -29.62 37.29
C ASP A 174 -13.86 -29.89 35.80
N SER A 175 -14.37 -31.00 35.32
CA SER A 175 -14.26 -31.45 33.92
C SER A 175 -14.99 -30.51 32.95
N GLU A 176 -16.11 -29.92 33.35
CA GLU A 176 -16.87 -28.99 32.52
C GLU A 176 -16.09 -27.66 32.34
N LEU A 177 -15.57 -27.12 33.46
CA LEU A 177 -14.73 -25.91 33.42
C LEU A 177 -13.44 -26.14 32.62
N ILE A 178 -12.78 -27.30 32.77
CA ILE A 178 -11.61 -27.66 31.97
C ILE A 178 -11.96 -27.65 30.46
N GLY A 179 -13.12 -28.21 30.10
CA GLY A 179 -13.62 -28.20 28.71
C GLY A 179 -13.80 -26.78 28.16
N MET A 180 -14.47 -25.92 28.92
CA MET A 180 -14.67 -24.51 28.55
C MET A 180 -13.35 -23.73 28.40
N LEU A 181 -12.38 -23.96 29.29
CA LEU A 181 -11.06 -23.31 29.21
C LEU A 181 -10.26 -23.79 27.99
N ARG A 182 -10.30 -25.10 27.68
CA ARG A 182 -9.67 -25.65 26.47
C ARG A 182 -10.27 -25.06 25.17
N ASP A 183 -11.60 -24.93 25.14
CA ASP A 183 -12.26 -24.29 23.99
C ASP A 183 -11.85 -22.83 23.82
N SER A 184 -11.72 -22.11 24.93
CA SER A 184 -11.22 -20.73 24.92
C SER A 184 -9.76 -20.64 24.45
N GLN A 185 -8.90 -21.57 24.89
CA GLN A 185 -7.51 -21.69 24.43
C GLN A 185 -7.42 -21.92 22.92
N ASN A 186 -8.22 -22.86 22.39
CA ASN A 186 -8.25 -23.15 20.96
C ASN A 186 -8.67 -21.93 20.14
N ARG A 187 -9.61 -21.12 20.62
CA ARG A 187 -10.02 -19.85 19.98
C ARG A 187 -8.89 -18.82 19.98
N VAL A 188 -8.22 -18.62 21.13
CA VAL A 188 -7.07 -17.70 21.21
C VAL A 188 -5.94 -18.17 20.30
N ARG A 189 -5.68 -19.48 20.22
CA ARG A 189 -4.70 -20.05 19.29
C ARG A 189 -5.06 -19.80 17.83
N SER A 190 -6.33 -19.97 17.46
CA SER A 190 -6.83 -19.69 16.12
C SER A 190 -6.75 -18.21 15.77
N MET A 191 -7.10 -17.31 16.71
CA MET A 191 -6.93 -15.86 16.53
C MET A 191 -5.46 -15.49 16.27
N SER A 192 -4.53 -16.08 17.06
CA SER A 192 -3.09 -15.86 16.86
C SER A 192 -2.62 -16.34 15.49
N LEU A 193 -3.13 -17.48 15.04
CA LEU A 193 -2.81 -18.05 13.74
C LEU A 193 -3.34 -17.20 12.59
N ILE A 194 -4.61 -16.82 12.66
CA ILE A 194 -5.26 -15.94 11.68
C ILE A 194 -4.46 -14.65 11.57
N HIS A 195 -4.14 -14.03 12.70
CA HIS A 195 -3.35 -12.81 12.75
C HIS A 195 -1.97 -13.00 12.12
N GLN A 196 -1.28 -14.11 12.43
CA GLN A 196 0.05 -14.38 11.87
C GLN A 196 0.00 -14.62 10.35
N THR A 197 -0.96 -15.40 9.86
CA THR A 197 -1.08 -15.74 8.42
C THR A 197 -1.43 -14.52 7.60
N LEU A 198 -2.34 -13.67 8.09
CA LEU A 198 -2.76 -12.45 7.38
C LEU A 198 -1.66 -11.39 7.29
N TYR A 199 -0.84 -11.27 8.32
CA TYR A 199 0.23 -10.25 8.35
C TYR A 199 1.59 -10.72 7.83
N GLN A 200 1.76 -11.99 7.50
CA GLN A 200 2.94 -12.49 6.76
C GLN A 200 2.84 -12.22 5.25
N SER A 201 1.66 -11.93 4.71
CA SER A 201 1.49 -11.52 3.32
C SER A 201 2.10 -10.12 3.11
N GLN A 202 2.95 -9.96 2.11
CA GLN A 202 3.61 -8.68 1.78
C GLN A 202 2.63 -7.58 1.31
N ASN A 203 1.38 -7.92 1.08
CA ASN A 203 0.34 -6.99 0.63
C ASN A 203 -0.74 -6.84 1.71
N PHE A 204 -0.58 -5.84 2.58
CA PHE A 204 -1.53 -5.52 3.66
C PHE A 204 -2.90 -5.03 3.16
N ALA A 205 -3.03 -4.67 1.88
CA ALA A 205 -4.26 -4.09 1.36
C ALA A 205 -5.32 -5.15 1.04
N GLN A 206 -4.91 -6.34 0.58
CA GLN A 206 -5.82 -7.40 0.17
C GLN A 206 -5.24 -8.79 0.48
N VAL A 207 -6.03 -9.64 1.10
CA VAL A 207 -5.70 -11.01 1.47
C VAL A 207 -6.28 -11.96 0.42
N ASP A 208 -5.43 -12.79 -0.17
CA ASP A 208 -5.85 -13.95 -0.95
C ASP A 208 -6.51 -14.97 -0.01
N PHE A 209 -7.84 -15.02 -0.03
CA PHE A 209 -8.60 -15.80 0.95
C PHE A 209 -8.52 -17.31 0.71
N GLN A 210 -8.28 -17.74 -0.53
CA GLN A 210 -8.05 -19.16 -0.85
C GLN A 210 -6.75 -19.65 -0.20
N ARG A 211 -5.66 -18.90 -0.38
CA ARG A 211 -4.36 -19.22 0.23
C ARG A 211 -4.47 -19.22 1.75
N PHE A 212 -5.14 -18.21 2.31
CA PHE A 212 -5.36 -18.11 3.74
C PHE A 212 -6.09 -19.31 4.31
N LEU A 213 -7.21 -19.75 3.69
CA LEU A 213 -7.95 -20.94 4.11
C LEU A 213 -7.11 -22.22 3.95
N GLY A 214 -6.31 -22.32 2.89
CA GLY A 214 -5.38 -23.43 2.67
C GLY A 214 -4.31 -23.57 3.77
N GLU A 215 -3.96 -22.49 4.46
CA GLU A 215 -3.04 -22.52 5.60
C GLU A 215 -3.75 -22.71 6.95
N LEU A 216 -4.98 -22.18 7.10
CA LEU A 216 -5.78 -22.26 8.34
C LEU A 216 -6.37 -23.65 8.56
N LEU A 217 -7.07 -24.19 7.57
CA LEU A 217 -7.91 -25.38 7.73
C LEU A 217 -7.12 -26.66 8.04
N PRO A 218 -5.92 -26.94 7.44
CA PRO A 218 -5.12 -28.09 7.83
C PRO A 218 -4.73 -28.10 9.32
N ARG A 219 -4.45 -26.92 9.87
CA ARG A 219 -4.09 -26.81 11.30
C ARG A 219 -5.29 -26.99 12.23
N LEU A 220 -6.50 -26.64 11.76
CA LEU A 220 -7.74 -26.97 12.48
C LEU A 220 -7.98 -28.48 12.49
N ILE A 221 -7.80 -29.14 11.34
CA ILE A 221 -7.91 -30.60 11.26
C ILE A 221 -6.93 -31.27 12.23
N GLU A 222 -5.68 -30.84 12.26
CA GLU A 222 -4.66 -31.38 13.17
C GLU A 222 -5.07 -31.19 14.65
N ALA A 223 -5.63 -30.02 15.00
CA ALA A 223 -6.07 -29.73 16.37
C ALA A 223 -7.26 -30.58 16.83
N TYR A 224 -8.16 -30.97 15.92
CA TYR A 224 -9.39 -31.73 16.20
C TYR A 224 -9.36 -33.15 15.61
N GLY A 225 -8.29 -33.53 14.91
CA GLY A 225 -8.22 -34.76 14.11
C GLY A 225 -8.32 -36.06 14.87
N SER A 226 -8.04 -36.09 16.19
CA SER A 226 -8.27 -37.25 17.03
C SER A 226 -9.77 -37.56 17.26
N MET A 227 -10.65 -36.55 17.01
CA MET A 227 -12.09 -36.65 17.14
C MET A 227 -12.80 -36.89 15.80
N SER A 228 -12.21 -36.48 14.69
CA SER A 228 -12.87 -36.41 13.37
C SER A 228 -12.31 -37.39 12.33
N GLY A 229 -11.57 -38.37 12.71
CA GLY A 229 -10.85 -39.45 11.97
C GLY A 229 -10.97 -39.60 10.44
N GLN A 230 -12.04 -39.20 9.75
CA GLN A 230 -12.24 -39.36 8.31
C GLN A 230 -13.12 -38.24 7.69
N VAL A 231 -13.04 -37.02 8.20
CA VAL A 231 -13.76 -35.87 7.60
C VAL A 231 -12.90 -35.16 6.58
N ALA A 232 -13.39 -35.10 5.34
CA ALA A 232 -12.75 -34.33 4.26
C ALA A 232 -13.15 -32.86 4.34
N ILE A 233 -12.20 -31.94 4.14
CA ILE A 233 -12.50 -30.51 4.00
C ILE A 233 -12.28 -30.08 2.55
N GLU A 234 -13.29 -29.46 1.96
CA GLU A 234 -13.26 -28.89 0.62
C GLU A 234 -13.26 -27.36 0.69
N ILE A 235 -12.37 -26.72 -0.08
CA ILE A 235 -12.23 -25.25 -0.12
C ILE A 235 -12.53 -24.79 -1.54
N ASN A 236 -13.50 -23.92 -1.70
CA ASN A 236 -13.88 -23.28 -2.97
C ASN A 236 -13.84 -21.75 -2.79
N ALA A 237 -12.69 -21.15 -2.98
CA ALA A 237 -12.45 -19.73 -2.73
C ALA A 237 -11.72 -19.05 -3.90
N HIS A 238 -12.02 -19.44 -5.16
CA HIS A 238 -11.28 -18.99 -6.33
C HIS A 238 -11.33 -17.46 -6.49
N ASP A 239 -10.13 -16.85 -6.59
CA ASP A 239 -9.88 -15.43 -6.88
C ASP A 239 -10.55 -14.43 -5.92
N VAL A 240 -10.95 -14.84 -4.72
CA VAL A 240 -11.51 -13.93 -3.74
C VAL A 240 -10.40 -13.26 -2.93
N LYS A 241 -10.32 -11.93 -3.04
CA LYS A 241 -9.43 -11.08 -2.25
C LYS A 241 -10.24 -10.22 -1.31
N LEU A 242 -9.94 -10.31 -0.02
CA LEU A 242 -10.60 -9.53 1.02
C LEU A 242 -9.65 -8.50 1.63
N PRO A 243 -10.09 -7.27 1.90
CA PRO A 243 -9.37 -6.37 2.79
C PRO A 243 -9.21 -7.03 4.18
N ILE A 244 -8.16 -6.63 4.90
CA ILE A 244 -7.81 -7.29 6.17
C ILE A 244 -8.92 -7.15 7.24
N ASN A 245 -9.66 -6.03 7.22
CA ASN A 245 -10.75 -5.77 8.16
C ASN A 245 -11.93 -6.74 7.98
N GLU A 246 -12.14 -7.25 6.76
CA GLU A 246 -13.15 -8.27 6.45
C GLU A 246 -12.57 -9.69 6.53
N ALA A 247 -11.30 -9.87 6.17
CA ALA A 247 -10.65 -11.18 6.19
C ALA A 247 -10.53 -11.77 7.61
N ILE A 248 -10.24 -10.94 8.63
CA ILE A 248 -10.14 -11.39 10.03
C ILE A 248 -11.47 -11.91 10.55
N PRO A 249 -12.59 -11.16 10.50
CA PRO A 249 -13.89 -11.67 10.91
C PRO A 249 -14.32 -12.93 10.13
N CYS A 250 -14.11 -12.97 8.81
CA CYS A 250 -14.41 -14.14 7.99
C CYS A 250 -13.61 -15.37 8.43
N GLY A 251 -12.30 -15.20 8.66
CA GLY A 251 -11.45 -16.29 9.15
C GLY A 251 -11.87 -16.84 10.52
N LEU A 252 -12.28 -15.96 11.44
CA LEU A 252 -12.81 -16.36 12.74
C LEU A 252 -14.14 -17.09 12.63
N ILE A 253 -15.05 -16.63 11.75
CA ILE A 253 -16.32 -17.31 11.46
C ILE A 253 -16.07 -18.71 10.90
N VAL A 254 -15.18 -18.83 9.90
CA VAL A 254 -14.79 -20.14 9.34
C VAL A 254 -14.22 -21.03 10.43
N ASN A 255 -13.31 -20.51 11.27
CA ASN A 255 -12.74 -21.27 12.38
C ASN A 255 -13.82 -21.83 13.34
N GLU A 256 -14.76 -20.99 13.78
CA GLU A 256 -15.80 -21.40 14.71
C GLU A 256 -16.76 -22.43 14.08
N LEU A 257 -17.21 -22.20 12.84
CA LEU A 257 -18.17 -23.07 12.18
C LEU A 257 -17.55 -24.41 11.78
N VAL A 258 -16.33 -24.42 11.25
CA VAL A 258 -15.60 -25.67 10.93
C VAL A 258 -15.28 -26.45 12.20
N SER A 259 -14.82 -25.80 13.29
CA SER A 259 -14.60 -26.51 14.57
C SER A 259 -15.88 -27.09 15.14
N ASN A 260 -17.01 -26.38 15.02
CA ASN A 260 -18.31 -26.90 15.45
C ASN A 260 -18.75 -28.13 14.64
N ALA A 261 -18.56 -28.08 13.31
CA ALA A 261 -18.82 -29.22 12.43
C ALA A 261 -17.96 -30.43 12.82
N LEU A 262 -16.65 -30.25 13.05
CA LEU A 262 -15.73 -31.32 13.45
C LEU A 262 -16.05 -31.91 14.84
N LYS A 263 -16.49 -31.08 15.80
CA LYS A 263 -16.83 -31.53 17.16
C LYS A 263 -18.19 -32.21 17.28
N HIS A 264 -19.18 -31.67 16.55
CA HIS A 264 -20.58 -32.02 16.77
C HIS A 264 -21.26 -32.68 15.57
N GLY A 265 -20.77 -32.44 14.36
CA GLY A 265 -21.39 -32.93 13.12
C GLY A 265 -21.21 -34.44 12.92
N PHE A 266 -20.08 -35.02 13.37
CA PHE A 266 -19.67 -36.38 13.04
C PHE A 266 -19.43 -37.24 14.30
N PRO A 267 -20.47 -37.64 15.07
CA PRO A 267 -20.32 -38.49 16.22
C PRO A 267 -19.80 -39.87 15.81
N ASN A 268 -19.07 -40.53 16.71
CA ASN A 268 -18.55 -41.89 16.53
C ASN A 268 -17.58 -42.07 15.34
N GLN A 269 -16.79 -41.07 15.01
CA GLN A 269 -15.79 -41.12 13.92
C GLN A 269 -16.39 -41.42 12.52
N GLN A 270 -17.61 -40.97 12.27
CA GLN A 270 -18.25 -41.10 10.96
C GLN A 270 -17.44 -40.39 9.88
N ARG A 271 -17.46 -40.95 8.66
CA ARG A 271 -16.96 -40.26 7.46
C ARG A 271 -17.90 -39.14 7.12
N GLY A 272 -17.33 -38.01 6.71
CA GLY A 272 -18.12 -36.89 6.28
C GLY A 272 -17.32 -35.85 5.55
N ARG A 273 -18.00 -34.76 5.20
CA ARG A 273 -17.43 -33.65 4.44
C ARG A 273 -17.86 -32.33 5.07
N VAL A 274 -16.89 -31.43 5.16
CA VAL A 274 -17.14 -30.02 5.45
C VAL A 274 -16.70 -29.21 4.24
N SER A 275 -17.57 -28.38 3.68
CA SER A 275 -17.19 -27.46 2.60
C SER A 275 -17.16 -26.02 3.09
N VAL A 276 -16.18 -25.27 2.60
CA VAL A 276 -16.04 -23.82 2.79
C VAL A 276 -16.01 -23.18 1.42
N ASP A 277 -17.10 -22.53 1.07
CA ASP A 277 -17.30 -21.87 -0.22
C ASP A 277 -17.33 -20.36 0.00
N ILE A 278 -16.51 -19.61 -0.72
CA ILE A 278 -16.61 -18.15 -0.76
C ILE A 278 -16.63 -17.65 -2.20
N ARG A 279 -17.53 -16.74 -2.48
CA ARG A 279 -17.72 -16.16 -3.82
C ARG A 279 -17.91 -14.66 -3.74
N GLN A 280 -17.39 -13.98 -4.74
CA GLN A 280 -17.70 -12.58 -4.97
C GLN A 280 -18.77 -12.48 -6.05
N GLN A 281 -19.89 -11.82 -5.73
CA GLN A 281 -20.98 -11.55 -6.66
C GLN A 281 -20.95 -10.06 -7.04
N GLY A 282 -20.67 -9.76 -8.31
CA GLY A 282 -20.44 -8.38 -8.77
C GLY A 282 -19.19 -7.75 -8.15
N GLU A 283 -19.20 -6.42 -7.98
CA GLU A 283 -17.98 -5.70 -7.53
C GLU A 283 -17.74 -5.78 -6.01
N LYS A 284 -18.79 -5.89 -5.20
CA LYS A 284 -18.67 -5.69 -3.75
C LYS A 284 -19.36 -6.74 -2.88
N GLN A 285 -20.26 -7.54 -3.42
CA GLN A 285 -21.01 -8.52 -2.64
C GLN A 285 -20.18 -9.78 -2.41
N ILE A 286 -20.01 -10.19 -1.16
CA ILE A 286 -19.37 -11.44 -0.76
C ILE A 286 -20.42 -12.37 -0.18
N GLU A 287 -20.35 -13.64 -0.56
CA GLU A 287 -21.10 -14.73 0.00
C GLU A 287 -20.14 -15.80 0.52
N LEU A 288 -20.16 -16.08 1.82
CA LEU A 288 -19.38 -17.12 2.50
C LEU A 288 -20.34 -18.18 2.99
N CYS A 289 -20.16 -19.41 2.52
CA CYS A 289 -21.00 -20.55 2.91
C CYS A 289 -20.13 -21.64 3.55
N ILE A 290 -20.51 -22.12 4.71
CA ILE A 290 -19.90 -23.26 5.37
C ILE A 290 -20.98 -24.32 5.51
N SER A 291 -20.74 -25.54 5.04
CA SER A 291 -21.69 -26.64 5.16
C SER A 291 -21.03 -27.96 5.54
N ASP A 292 -21.77 -28.79 6.24
CA ASP A 292 -21.38 -30.15 6.59
C ASP A 292 -22.50 -31.14 6.31
N ASP A 293 -22.13 -32.39 5.97
CA ASP A 293 -23.06 -33.51 5.76
C ASP A 293 -23.23 -34.40 7.00
N GLY A 294 -23.01 -33.79 8.17
CA GLY A 294 -23.15 -34.45 9.48
C GLY A 294 -24.59 -34.64 9.93
N GLN A 295 -24.76 -34.87 11.23
CA GLN A 295 -26.09 -35.19 11.84
C GLN A 295 -27.08 -34.00 11.88
N GLY A 296 -26.66 -32.78 11.51
CA GLY A 296 -27.52 -31.61 11.60
C GLY A 296 -27.54 -30.94 12.99
N ILE A 297 -28.27 -29.83 13.08
CA ILE A 297 -28.47 -29.10 14.35
C ILE A 297 -29.85 -29.43 14.90
N PRO A 298 -29.97 -29.95 16.15
CA PRO A 298 -31.27 -30.26 16.75
C PRO A 298 -32.20 -29.02 16.72
N GLN A 299 -33.46 -29.24 16.35
CA GLN A 299 -34.46 -28.17 16.33
C GLN A 299 -34.77 -27.59 17.71
N THR A 300 -34.54 -28.39 18.77
CA THR A 300 -34.70 -27.96 20.16
C THR A 300 -33.64 -26.97 20.63
N LEU A 301 -32.53 -26.81 19.90
CA LEU A 301 -31.47 -25.90 20.26
C LEU A 301 -31.88 -24.46 19.86
N ASP A 302 -32.12 -23.61 20.85
CA ASP A 302 -32.39 -22.19 20.61
C ASP A 302 -31.07 -21.45 20.33
N LEU A 303 -30.80 -21.22 19.05
CA LEU A 303 -29.59 -20.51 18.60
C LEU A 303 -29.52 -19.01 19.01
N SER A 304 -30.69 -18.46 19.45
CA SER A 304 -30.77 -17.06 19.88
C SER A 304 -30.53 -16.86 21.37
N ARG A 305 -30.86 -17.87 22.22
CA ARG A 305 -30.80 -17.76 23.68
C ARG A 305 -29.79 -18.68 24.36
N THR A 306 -29.50 -19.84 23.77
CA THR A 306 -28.59 -20.87 24.35
C THR A 306 -27.40 -21.17 23.43
N GLY A 307 -27.16 -20.32 22.44
CA GLY A 307 -26.04 -20.52 21.53
C GLY A 307 -24.73 -20.66 22.31
N SER A 308 -23.93 -21.66 21.96
CA SER A 308 -22.57 -21.78 22.47
C SER A 308 -21.83 -20.45 22.26
N LEU A 309 -20.87 -20.16 23.12
CA LEU A 309 -20.02 -18.94 22.98
C LEU A 309 -19.54 -18.76 21.55
N GLY A 310 -19.31 -19.86 20.78
CA GLY A 310 -18.92 -19.80 19.37
C GLY A 310 -19.97 -19.20 18.44
N LEU A 311 -21.23 -19.58 18.58
CA LEU A 311 -22.32 -19.03 17.77
C LEU A 311 -22.60 -17.56 18.11
N GLN A 312 -22.45 -17.17 19.37
CA GLN A 312 -22.52 -15.76 19.78
C GLN A 312 -21.39 -14.95 19.12
N LEU A 313 -20.18 -15.50 19.07
CA LEU A 313 -19.05 -14.86 18.35
C LEU A 313 -19.34 -14.75 16.86
N VAL A 314 -19.89 -15.78 16.20
CA VAL A 314 -20.28 -15.73 14.79
C VAL A 314 -21.31 -14.63 14.54
N GLN A 315 -22.32 -14.48 15.41
CA GLN A 315 -23.31 -13.41 15.29
C GLN A 315 -22.69 -12.02 15.45
N LEU A 316 -21.81 -11.83 16.43
CA LEU A 316 -21.11 -10.56 16.67
C LEU A 316 -20.22 -10.19 15.46
N LEU A 317 -19.46 -11.14 14.92
CA LEU A 317 -18.62 -10.93 13.75
C LEU A 317 -19.45 -10.65 12.48
N THR A 318 -20.62 -11.30 12.35
CA THR A 318 -21.58 -11.01 11.28
C THR A 318 -22.06 -9.55 11.35
N GLN A 319 -22.39 -9.08 12.56
CA GLN A 319 -22.77 -7.66 12.76
C GLN A 319 -21.61 -6.70 12.44
N GLN A 320 -20.38 -7.05 12.83
CA GLN A 320 -19.20 -6.26 12.50
C GLN A 320 -18.99 -6.13 10.98
N LEU A 321 -19.30 -7.19 10.21
CA LEU A 321 -19.27 -7.17 8.75
C LEU A 321 -20.50 -6.49 8.13
N HIS A 322 -21.45 -5.98 8.94
CA HIS A 322 -22.76 -5.50 8.46
C HIS A 322 -23.46 -6.52 7.55
N GLY A 323 -23.23 -7.81 7.84
CA GLY A 323 -23.71 -8.93 7.03
C GLY A 323 -25.02 -9.50 7.53
N LYS A 324 -25.55 -10.42 6.73
CA LYS A 324 -26.72 -11.25 7.06
C LYS A 324 -26.29 -12.70 7.12
N LEU A 325 -26.66 -13.41 8.20
CA LEU A 325 -26.42 -14.83 8.40
C LEU A 325 -27.74 -15.61 8.29
N ASP A 326 -27.77 -16.56 7.37
CA ASP A 326 -28.85 -17.54 7.24
C ASP A 326 -28.35 -18.92 7.67
N ILE A 327 -29.17 -19.68 8.40
CA ILE A 327 -28.81 -20.99 8.96
C ILE A 327 -29.83 -22.04 8.54
N GLN A 328 -29.36 -23.05 7.79
CA GLN A 328 -30.12 -24.28 7.49
C GLN A 328 -29.64 -25.37 8.45
N ARG A 329 -30.57 -25.97 9.24
CA ARG A 329 -30.25 -26.89 10.32
C ARG A 329 -30.23 -28.37 9.92
N GLU A 330 -30.93 -28.70 8.84
CA GLU A 330 -31.08 -30.07 8.36
C GLU A 330 -29.94 -30.43 7.39
N ASN A 331 -29.74 -31.72 7.18
CA ASN A 331 -28.66 -32.25 6.34
C ASN A 331 -28.81 -31.81 4.86
N PRO A 332 -27.82 -31.09 4.27
CA PRO A 332 -26.61 -30.59 4.94
C PRO A 332 -26.88 -29.42 5.89
N THR A 333 -26.19 -29.39 7.04
CA THR A 333 -26.12 -28.15 7.82
C THR A 333 -25.44 -27.07 7.01
N ARG A 334 -26.02 -25.87 6.95
CA ARG A 334 -25.43 -24.79 6.16
C ARG A 334 -25.55 -23.45 6.87
N PHE A 335 -24.44 -22.73 6.92
CA PHE A 335 -24.34 -21.34 7.35
C PHE A 335 -23.98 -20.49 6.16
N SER A 336 -24.84 -19.55 5.79
CA SER A 336 -24.62 -18.64 4.65
C SER A 336 -24.54 -17.21 5.14
N LEU A 337 -23.37 -16.59 5.02
CA LEU A 337 -23.10 -15.21 5.36
C LEU A 337 -22.98 -14.38 4.09
N SER A 338 -23.75 -13.30 4.00
CA SER A 338 -23.64 -12.32 2.92
C SER A 338 -23.33 -10.93 3.47
N PHE A 339 -22.35 -10.21 2.85
CA PHE A 339 -21.98 -8.85 3.25
C PHE A 339 -21.39 -8.07 2.07
N GLN A 340 -21.22 -6.75 2.22
CA GLN A 340 -20.62 -5.88 1.21
C GLN A 340 -19.22 -5.45 1.61
N LEU A 341 -18.28 -5.46 0.66
CA LEU A 341 -16.91 -4.97 0.86
C LEU A 341 -16.90 -3.46 1.10
N GLY A 342 -16.04 -3.02 2.04
CA GLY A 342 -15.85 -1.61 2.35
C GLY A 342 -16.92 -1.01 3.28
N THR A 343 -17.70 -1.84 3.95
CA THR A 343 -18.68 -1.42 4.98
C THR A 343 -18.18 -1.69 6.40
N ALA A 344 -17.14 -2.48 6.57
CA ALA A 344 -16.50 -2.69 7.87
C ALA A 344 -15.78 -1.42 8.35
N PRO A 345 -15.90 -1.05 9.65
CA PRO A 345 -15.32 0.17 10.21
C PRO A 345 -13.79 0.19 10.23
#